data_971805b33d2172c78f9c6f7c8750dbec
#
_entry.id   971805b33d2172c78f9c6f7c8750dbec
#
_cell.length_a   1.000
_cell.length_b   1.000
_cell.length_c   1.000
_cell.angle_alpha   90.00
_cell.angle_beta   90.00
_cell.angle_gamma   90.00
#
_symmetry.space_group_name_H-M   'P 1'
#
loop_
_entity.id
_entity.type
_entity.pdbx_description
1 polymer ?
#
loop_
_entity_poly.entity_id
_entity_poly.type
_entity_poly.pdbx_seq_one_letter_code
_entity_poly.pdbx_strand_id
1 'polypeptide(L)'
;MVQGGDPEGTGKGGNSIWGKAFKDEFKPQYSHTGRGVLAMANSGPDSNKSQFYITYRSCKHLDNKHTIFGKLVGGMETLDAIERVGTDNKDAPVEEIKIERVAVFVNPFQEALDELQAERDAELEKAKEELKAVPKPKEEKKKVYSSGIGKYINPSIKKEARKAESEAEPTAAKKKKSSSYSFSDFSAW
;
A
#
# COMPACT_ATOMS: atom_id res chain seq x y z
N MET A 1 -21.16 7.86 -24.90
CA MET A 1 -20.49 7.31 -23.71
C MET A 1 -21.45 7.34 -22.53
N VAL A 2 -21.24 6.48 -21.57
CA VAL A 2 -21.85 6.59 -20.24
C VAL A 2 -20.81 7.09 -19.27
N GLN A 3 -21.17 8.03 -18.40
CA GLN A 3 -20.31 8.59 -17.36
C GLN A 3 -20.89 8.23 -15.98
N GLY A 4 -20.01 7.90 -15.04
CA GLY A 4 -20.37 7.54 -13.67
C GLY A 4 -19.24 7.91 -12.70
N GLY A 5 -19.35 7.42 -11.45
CA GLY A 5 -18.35 7.68 -10.40
C GLY A 5 -18.56 9.00 -9.64
N ASP A 6 -19.72 9.64 -9.81
CA ASP A 6 -20.17 10.75 -8.98
C ASP A 6 -21.12 10.23 -7.90
N PRO A 7 -20.72 10.19 -6.62
CA PRO A 7 -21.58 9.69 -5.55
C PRO A 7 -22.78 10.60 -5.24
N GLU A 8 -22.71 11.86 -5.66
CA GLU A 8 -23.79 12.83 -5.45
C GLU A 8 -24.78 12.87 -6.61
N GLY A 9 -24.44 12.29 -7.76
CA GLY A 9 -25.28 12.31 -8.95
C GLY A 9 -25.48 13.70 -9.58
N THR A 10 -24.67 14.68 -9.21
CA THR A 10 -24.77 16.07 -9.68
C THR A 10 -23.99 16.34 -10.96
N GLY A 11 -23.13 15.43 -11.36
CA GLY A 11 -22.16 15.58 -12.44
C GLY A 11 -20.88 16.35 -12.04
N LYS A 12 -20.81 16.86 -10.82
CA LYS A 12 -19.67 17.65 -10.31
C LYS A 12 -19.00 17.04 -9.09
N GLY A 13 -19.62 16.07 -8.46
CA GLY A 13 -19.16 15.42 -7.25
C GLY A 13 -18.04 14.43 -7.47
N GLY A 14 -17.62 13.81 -6.38
CA GLY A 14 -16.59 12.78 -6.34
C GLY A 14 -15.18 13.32 -6.07
N ASN A 15 -14.44 12.54 -5.29
CA ASN A 15 -13.05 12.80 -4.95
C ASN A 15 -12.22 11.54 -5.22
N SER A 16 -10.93 11.71 -5.49
CA SER A 16 -10.00 10.59 -5.56
C SER A 16 -9.76 9.97 -4.18
N ILE A 17 -9.18 8.79 -4.13
CA ILE A 17 -8.78 8.13 -2.87
C ILE A 17 -7.80 8.96 -2.04
N TRP A 18 -7.08 9.89 -2.67
CA TRP A 18 -6.14 10.82 -2.01
C TRP A 18 -6.80 12.13 -1.55
N GLY A 19 -8.11 12.30 -1.75
CA GLY A 19 -8.84 13.52 -1.40
C GLY A 19 -8.54 14.75 -2.29
N LYS A 20 -7.67 14.61 -3.30
CA LYS A 20 -7.26 15.66 -4.24
C LYS A 20 -7.23 15.13 -5.67
N ALA A 21 -7.26 16.02 -6.64
CA ALA A 21 -7.09 15.64 -8.06
C ALA A 21 -5.72 15.01 -8.30
N PHE A 22 -5.63 14.09 -9.27
CA PHE A 22 -4.39 13.45 -9.67
C PHE A 22 -4.08 13.68 -11.15
N LYS A 23 -2.81 13.51 -11.50
CA LYS A 23 -2.27 13.82 -12.83
C LYS A 23 -2.78 12.89 -13.91
N ASP A 24 -2.75 13.40 -15.14
CA ASP A 24 -3.01 12.60 -16.33
C ASP A 24 -1.84 11.68 -16.65
N GLU A 25 -2.16 10.47 -17.12
CA GLU A 25 -1.20 9.50 -17.63
C GLU A 25 -1.57 9.11 -19.05
N PHE A 26 -0.79 9.57 -20.02
CA PHE A 26 -1.01 9.25 -21.43
C PHE A 26 0.07 8.28 -21.92
N LYS A 27 -0.38 7.17 -22.52
CA LYS A 27 0.51 6.18 -23.13
C LYS A 27 0.14 6.01 -24.60
N PRO A 28 1.10 6.07 -25.54
CA PRO A 28 0.83 6.03 -26.99
C PRO A 28 0.10 4.76 -27.47
N GLN A 29 0.24 3.65 -26.72
CA GLN A 29 -0.43 2.41 -27.05
C GLN A 29 -1.93 2.40 -26.72
N TYR A 30 -2.42 3.35 -25.95
CA TYR A 30 -3.82 3.45 -25.56
C TYR A 30 -4.51 4.57 -26.30
N SER A 31 -5.61 4.25 -26.96
CA SER A 31 -6.45 5.18 -27.72
C SER A 31 -7.92 4.85 -27.50
N HIS A 32 -8.78 5.86 -27.59
CA HIS A 32 -10.25 5.70 -27.50
C HIS A 32 -10.79 5.05 -28.77
N THR A 33 -10.28 3.88 -29.12
CA THR A 33 -10.66 3.14 -30.31
C THR A 33 -11.65 2.03 -29.96
N GLY A 34 -12.88 2.15 -30.47
CA GLY A 34 -13.93 1.16 -30.28
C GLY A 34 -14.84 1.44 -29.11
N ARG A 35 -15.69 0.44 -28.82
CA ARG A 35 -16.68 0.42 -27.76
C ARG A 35 -16.05 -0.17 -26.48
N GLY A 36 -16.42 0.33 -25.32
CA GLY A 36 -16.02 -0.23 -24.03
C GLY A 36 -14.65 0.22 -23.54
N VAL A 37 -14.10 1.31 -24.04
CA VAL A 37 -12.90 1.92 -23.46
C VAL A 37 -13.28 2.66 -22.18
N LEU A 38 -12.54 2.39 -21.10
CA LEU A 38 -12.75 2.97 -19.78
C LEU A 38 -11.68 4.03 -19.53
N ALA A 39 -12.11 5.25 -19.27
CA ALA A 39 -11.21 6.39 -19.09
C ALA A 39 -11.72 7.36 -18.01
N MET A 40 -10.82 8.16 -17.45
CA MET A 40 -11.15 9.16 -16.44
C MET A 40 -11.85 10.37 -17.04
N ALA A 41 -12.94 10.80 -16.42
CA ALA A 41 -13.50 12.12 -16.66
C ALA A 41 -12.69 13.18 -15.89
N ASN A 42 -12.41 14.29 -16.54
CA ASN A 42 -11.69 15.42 -15.95
C ASN A 42 -12.29 16.76 -16.39
N SER A 43 -11.94 17.83 -15.72
CA SER A 43 -12.37 19.20 -16.00
C SER A 43 -11.25 20.03 -16.64
N GLY A 44 -10.22 19.39 -17.16
CA GLY A 44 -9.01 19.98 -17.72
C GLY A 44 -7.78 19.14 -17.33
N PRO A 45 -6.58 19.55 -17.71
CA PRO A 45 -5.35 18.81 -17.42
C PRO A 45 -5.19 18.56 -15.93
N ASP A 46 -4.74 17.35 -15.57
CA ASP A 46 -4.38 16.95 -14.20
C ASP A 46 -5.51 17.14 -13.17
N SER A 47 -6.77 16.99 -13.60
CA SER A 47 -7.95 17.18 -12.74
C SER A 47 -8.77 15.90 -12.52
N ASN A 48 -8.15 14.74 -12.66
CA ASN A 48 -8.79 13.45 -12.46
C ASN A 48 -9.22 13.28 -11.00
N LYS A 49 -10.42 12.76 -10.78
CA LYS A 49 -10.98 12.47 -9.45
C LYS A 49 -11.56 11.05 -9.40
N SER A 50 -12.85 10.90 -9.12
CA SER A 50 -13.53 9.59 -9.11
C SER A 50 -14.37 9.32 -10.34
N GLN A 51 -14.71 10.36 -11.09
CA GLN A 51 -15.57 10.21 -12.27
C GLN A 51 -14.84 9.53 -13.41
N PHE A 52 -15.53 8.64 -14.09
CA PHE A 52 -15.04 7.89 -15.25
C PHE A 52 -16.13 7.76 -16.31
N TYR A 53 -15.74 7.36 -17.49
CA TYR A 53 -16.71 7.04 -18.54
C TYR A 53 -16.32 5.79 -19.31
N ILE A 54 -17.33 5.18 -19.95
CA ILE A 54 -17.18 4.05 -20.86
C ILE A 54 -17.69 4.48 -22.23
N THR A 55 -16.86 4.25 -23.27
CA THR A 55 -17.20 4.66 -24.62
C THR A 55 -18.22 3.71 -25.27
N TYR A 56 -19.20 4.27 -25.99
CA TYR A 56 -20.09 3.52 -26.87
C TYR A 56 -19.52 3.31 -28.28
N ARG A 57 -18.61 4.17 -28.71
CA ARG A 57 -17.94 4.17 -30.01
C ARG A 57 -16.54 4.79 -29.91
N SER A 58 -15.79 4.72 -31.01
CA SER A 58 -14.50 5.38 -31.09
C SER A 58 -14.59 6.89 -30.87
N CYS A 59 -13.76 7.42 -29.97
CA CYS A 59 -13.73 8.83 -29.58
C CYS A 59 -12.29 9.37 -29.61
N LYS A 60 -11.61 9.25 -30.75
CA LYS A 60 -10.20 9.65 -30.89
C LYS A 60 -9.92 11.11 -30.52
N HIS A 61 -10.91 12.00 -30.56
CA HIS A 61 -10.80 13.39 -30.13
C HIS A 61 -10.55 13.58 -28.63
N LEU A 62 -10.72 12.50 -27.84
CA LEU A 62 -10.44 12.43 -26.41
C LEU A 62 -9.02 11.89 -26.11
N ASP A 63 -8.31 11.40 -27.12
CA ASP A 63 -6.93 10.93 -26.96
C ASP A 63 -6.02 12.07 -26.49
N ASN A 64 -5.09 11.76 -25.57
CA ASN A 64 -4.20 12.72 -24.92
C ASN A 64 -4.91 13.85 -24.15
N LYS A 65 -6.17 13.65 -23.78
CA LYS A 65 -6.94 14.55 -22.92
C LYS A 65 -7.49 13.84 -21.69
N HIS A 66 -7.79 12.55 -21.83
CA HIS A 66 -8.35 11.74 -20.77
C HIS A 66 -7.53 10.48 -20.58
N THR A 67 -7.22 10.15 -19.34
CA THR A 67 -6.42 8.97 -18.97
C THR A 67 -7.22 7.70 -19.17
N ILE A 68 -6.78 6.83 -20.08
CA ILE A 68 -7.35 5.50 -20.28
C ILE A 68 -6.72 4.56 -19.26
N PHE A 69 -7.53 3.88 -18.48
CA PHE A 69 -7.05 2.95 -17.47
C PHE A 69 -7.63 1.54 -17.59
N GLY A 70 -8.58 1.32 -18.50
CA GLY A 70 -9.17 0.00 -18.67
C GLY A 70 -9.96 -0.18 -19.94
N LYS A 71 -10.45 -1.39 -20.11
CA LYS A 71 -11.34 -1.79 -21.19
C LYS A 71 -12.37 -2.80 -20.68
N LEU A 72 -13.59 -2.67 -21.13
CA LEU A 72 -14.65 -3.62 -20.84
C LEU A 72 -14.34 -4.98 -21.48
N VAL A 73 -14.36 -6.04 -20.70
CA VAL A 73 -14.10 -7.42 -21.15
C VAL A 73 -15.38 -8.25 -21.25
N GLY A 74 -16.49 -7.78 -20.67
CA GLY A 74 -17.79 -8.45 -20.71
C GLY A 74 -18.92 -7.46 -20.38
N GLY A 75 -20.17 -7.89 -20.47
CA GLY A 75 -21.33 -7.05 -20.19
C GLY A 75 -21.66 -6.04 -21.29
N MET A 76 -21.32 -6.32 -22.55
CA MET A 76 -21.65 -5.45 -23.69
C MET A 76 -23.15 -5.24 -23.84
N GLU A 77 -23.94 -6.26 -23.51
CA GLU A 77 -25.41 -6.19 -23.52
C GLU A 77 -25.95 -5.17 -22.50
N THR A 78 -25.32 -5.11 -21.32
CA THR A 78 -25.65 -4.10 -20.31
C THR A 78 -25.30 -2.71 -20.81
N LEU A 79 -24.14 -2.55 -21.45
CA LEU A 79 -23.74 -1.26 -22.04
C LEU A 79 -24.71 -0.84 -23.15
N ASP A 80 -25.22 -1.77 -23.95
CA ASP A 80 -26.25 -1.53 -24.97
C ASP A 80 -27.57 -1.14 -24.33
N ALA A 81 -27.96 -1.76 -23.22
CA ALA A 81 -29.15 -1.40 -22.49
C ALA A 81 -29.08 0.03 -21.94
N ILE A 82 -27.94 0.39 -21.34
CA ILE A 82 -27.70 1.74 -20.83
C ILE A 82 -27.74 2.78 -21.98
N GLU A 83 -27.15 2.47 -23.14
CA GLU A 83 -27.15 3.38 -24.29
C GLU A 83 -28.57 3.66 -24.83
N ARG A 84 -29.51 2.74 -24.60
CA ARG A 84 -30.91 2.89 -25.04
C ARG A 84 -31.79 3.73 -24.10
N VAL A 85 -31.31 3.96 -22.87
CA VAL A 85 -32.03 4.82 -21.92
C VAL A 85 -32.02 6.24 -22.45
N GLY A 86 -33.19 6.85 -22.48
CA GLY A 86 -33.35 8.25 -22.89
C GLY A 86 -32.67 9.20 -21.91
N THR A 87 -32.17 10.30 -22.42
CA THR A 87 -31.55 11.35 -21.63
C THR A 87 -32.30 12.66 -21.71
N ASP A 88 -32.19 13.48 -20.70
CA ASP A 88 -32.72 14.84 -20.68
C ASP A 88 -31.80 15.83 -21.46
N ASN A 89 -32.16 17.10 -21.45
CA ASN A 89 -31.40 18.17 -22.12
C ASN A 89 -30.02 18.42 -21.49
N LYS A 90 -29.69 17.76 -20.38
CA LYS A 90 -28.38 17.85 -19.69
C LYS A 90 -27.60 16.55 -19.78
N ASP A 91 -27.98 15.65 -20.68
CA ASP A 91 -27.42 14.32 -20.86
C ASP A 91 -27.57 13.42 -19.61
N ALA A 92 -28.42 13.78 -18.63
CA ALA A 92 -28.73 12.93 -17.51
C ALA A 92 -29.80 11.89 -17.90
N PRO A 93 -29.63 10.61 -17.50
CA PRO A 93 -30.61 9.57 -17.85
C PRO A 93 -31.96 9.85 -17.19
N VAL A 94 -33.07 9.65 -17.95
CA VAL A 94 -34.44 9.82 -17.44
C VAL A 94 -34.76 8.75 -16.39
N GLU A 95 -34.26 7.54 -16.61
CA GLU A 95 -34.39 6.44 -15.66
C GLU A 95 -33.11 6.37 -14.80
N GLU A 96 -33.25 6.18 -13.49
CA GLU A 96 -32.12 6.11 -12.59
C GLU A 96 -31.24 4.89 -12.92
N ILE A 97 -29.95 5.16 -13.17
CA ILE A 97 -28.93 4.14 -13.37
C ILE A 97 -27.94 4.23 -12.22
N LYS A 98 -27.87 3.18 -11.41
CA LYS A 98 -27.05 3.16 -10.19
C LYS A 98 -26.11 1.98 -10.14
N ILE A 99 -24.87 2.23 -9.69
CA ILE A 99 -23.92 1.19 -9.34
C ILE A 99 -24.27 0.68 -7.95
N GLU A 100 -24.79 -0.54 -7.83
CA GLU A 100 -25.16 -1.12 -6.53
C GLU A 100 -23.98 -1.75 -5.80
N ARG A 101 -23.13 -2.46 -6.55
CA ARG A 101 -22.02 -3.20 -5.98
C ARG A 101 -20.86 -3.33 -6.95
N VAL A 102 -19.65 -3.25 -6.41
CA VAL A 102 -18.41 -3.53 -7.13
C VAL A 102 -17.67 -4.66 -6.42
N ALA A 103 -17.13 -5.61 -7.18
CA ALA A 103 -16.28 -6.69 -6.68
C ALA A 103 -14.94 -6.67 -7.43
N VAL A 104 -13.84 -6.66 -6.68
CA VAL A 104 -12.49 -6.80 -7.23
C VAL A 104 -12.14 -8.28 -7.19
N PHE A 105 -11.93 -8.91 -8.34
CA PHE A 105 -11.63 -10.35 -8.42
C PHE A 105 -10.16 -10.64 -8.16
N VAL A 106 -9.28 -9.81 -8.68
CA VAL A 106 -7.82 -9.94 -8.56
C VAL A 106 -7.24 -8.58 -8.23
N ASN A 107 -6.43 -8.50 -7.20
CA ASN A 107 -5.67 -7.31 -6.86
C ASN A 107 -4.17 -7.62 -6.98
N PRO A 108 -3.53 -7.30 -8.11
CA PRO A 108 -2.12 -7.63 -8.32
C PRO A 108 -1.17 -6.95 -7.31
N PHE A 109 -1.58 -5.83 -6.72
CA PHE A 109 -0.77 -5.20 -5.67
C PHE A 109 -0.79 -5.98 -4.37
N GLN A 110 -1.93 -6.58 -4.02
CA GLN A 110 -2.02 -7.42 -2.83
C GLN A 110 -1.22 -8.71 -3.02
N GLU A 111 -1.34 -9.35 -4.17
CA GLU A 111 -0.57 -10.55 -4.52
C GLU A 111 0.94 -10.28 -4.42
N ALA A 112 1.42 -9.19 -5.00
CA ALA A 112 2.82 -8.80 -4.92
C ALA A 112 3.29 -8.47 -3.49
N LEU A 113 2.43 -7.88 -2.67
CA LEU A 113 2.73 -7.62 -1.25
C LEU A 113 2.82 -8.92 -0.45
N ASP A 114 1.92 -9.85 -0.70
CA ASP A 114 1.89 -11.16 -0.02
C ASP A 114 3.13 -11.99 -0.40
N GLU A 115 3.56 -11.96 -1.66
CA GLU A 115 4.80 -12.57 -2.12
C GLU A 115 6.03 -11.97 -1.42
N LEU A 116 6.13 -10.64 -1.37
CA LEU A 116 7.24 -9.95 -0.70
C LEU A 116 7.26 -10.21 0.82
N GLN A 117 6.11 -10.36 1.44
CA GLN A 117 6.03 -10.72 2.85
C GLN A 117 6.49 -12.16 3.07
N ALA A 118 6.06 -13.09 2.23
CA ALA A 118 6.49 -14.49 2.30
C ALA A 118 8.01 -14.63 2.10
N GLU A 119 8.61 -13.89 1.17
CA GLU A 119 10.06 -13.86 0.99
C GLU A 119 10.80 -13.34 2.23
N ARG A 120 10.33 -12.24 2.80
CA ARG A 120 10.91 -11.67 4.03
C ARG A 120 10.80 -12.61 5.22
N ASP A 121 9.68 -13.26 5.38
CA ASP A 121 9.46 -14.23 6.46
C ASP A 121 10.38 -15.44 6.29
N ALA A 122 10.55 -15.93 5.05
CA ALA A 122 11.48 -17.00 4.74
C ALA A 122 12.96 -16.61 5.00
N GLU A 123 13.35 -15.38 4.70
CA GLU A 123 14.68 -14.87 5.03
C GLU A 123 14.91 -14.75 6.54
N LEU A 124 13.91 -14.24 7.26
CA LEU A 124 13.95 -14.15 8.72
C LEU A 124 14.03 -15.51 9.39
N GLU A 125 13.33 -16.50 8.89
CA GLU A 125 13.41 -17.88 9.37
C GLU A 125 14.81 -18.48 9.14
N LYS A 126 15.37 -18.32 7.94
CA LYS A 126 16.74 -18.76 7.64
C LYS A 126 17.77 -18.08 8.55
N ALA A 127 17.65 -16.75 8.72
CA ALA A 127 18.55 -16.03 9.62
C ALA A 127 18.43 -16.48 11.09
N LYS A 128 17.24 -16.82 11.54
CA LYS A 128 17.02 -17.39 12.88
C LYS A 128 17.60 -18.79 13.03
N GLU A 129 17.53 -19.61 11.99
CA GLU A 129 18.15 -20.93 11.99
C GLU A 129 19.67 -20.85 11.98
N GLU A 130 20.26 -19.95 11.19
CA GLU A 130 21.71 -19.69 11.19
C GLU A 130 22.20 -19.20 12.56
N LEU A 131 21.46 -18.30 13.21
CA LEU A 131 21.78 -17.85 14.57
C LEU A 131 21.69 -18.96 15.61
N LYS A 132 20.79 -19.93 15.41
CA LYS A 132 20.70 -21.12 16.29
C LYS A 132 21.81 -22.13 16.01
N ALA A 133 22.27 -22.20 14.77
CA ALA A 133 23.34 -23.12 14.35
C ALA A 133 24.75 -22.65 14.78
N VAL A 134 24.92 -21.37 15.15
CA VAL A 134 26.20 -20.89 15.70
C VAL A 134 26.42 -21.59 17.04
N PRO A 135 27.44 -22.44 17.18
CA PRO A 135 27.72 -23.14 18.42
C PRO A 135 28.00 -22.09 19.51
N LYS A 136 27.25 -22.11 20.60
CA LYS A 136 27.55 -21.28 21.76
C LYS A 136 29.01 -21.42 22.09
N PRO A 137 29.79 -20.33 22.25
CA PRO A 137 31.18 -20.43 22.62
C PRO A 137 31.25 -21.31 23.87
N LYS A 138 32.01 -22.41 23.79
CA LYS A 138 32.23 -23.27 24.95
C LYS A 138 32.76 -22.36 26.03
N GLU A 139 32.03 -22.23 27.13
CA GLU A 139 32.56 -21.58 28.33
C GLU A 139 33.86 -22.28 28.66
N GLU A 140 34.99 -21.63 28.39
CA GLU A 140 36.28 -22.07 28.86
C GLU A 140 36.15 -22.13 30.39
N LYS A 141 36.04 -23.33 30.93
CA LYS A 141 36.14 -23.56 32.37
C LYS A 141 37.48 -22.98 32.79
N LYS A 142 37.44 -21.79 33.35
CA LYS A 142 38.64 -21.16 33.94
C LYS A 142 39.24 -22.16 34.90
N LYS A 143 40.40 -22.71 34.54
CA LYS A 143 41.16 -23.61 35.42
C LYS A 143 41.37 -22.88 36.73
N VAL A 144 40.72 -23.34 37.78
CA VAL A 144 40.97 -22.84 39.13
C VAL A 144 42.29 -23.40 39.56
N TYR A 145 43.34 -22.58 39.51
CA TYR A 145 44.64 -22.94 40.07
C TYR A 145 44.52 -22.95 41.57
N SER A 146 44.53 -24.11 42.14
CA SER A 146 44.34 -24.35 43.59
C SER A 146 45.61 -24.27 44.42
N SER A 147 46.70 -23.68 43.94
CA SER A 147 47.87 -23.50 44.77
C SER A 147 48.67 -22.20 44.43
N GLY A 148 48.67 -21.26 45.30
CA GLY A 148 49.72 -20.32 45.50
C GLY A 148 49.40 -18.82 45.44
N ILE A 149 48.42 -18.33 44.69
CA ILE A 149 48.19 -16.88 44.56
C ILE A 149 46.73 -16.59 44.84
N GLY A 150 46.39 -16.17 46.02
CA GLY A 150 45.03 -15.83 46.41
C GLY A 150 44.67 -16.17 47.86
N LYS A 151 45.62 -16.65 48.60
CA LYS A 151 45.41 -17.09 50.00
C LYS A 151 45.03 -15.96 50.96
N TYR A 152 45.12 -14.73 50.49
CA TYR A 152 44.84 -13.53 51.30
C TYR A 152 43.67 -12.71 50.79
N ILE A 153 42.91 -13.17 49.77
CA ILE A 153 41.71 -12.47 49.30
C ILE A 153 40.53 -13.01 50.09
N ASN A 154 40.05 -12.20 51.02
CA ASN A 154 38.90 -12.52 51.83
C ASN A 154 37.64 -12.64 50.93
N PRO A 155 36.99 -13.81 50.86
CA PRO A 155 35.82 -14.02 49.99
C PRO A 155 34.60 -13.11 50.31
N SER A 156 34.58 -12.48 51.48
CA SER A 156 33.57 -11.55 51.92
C SER A 156 33.59 -10.26 51.09
N ILE A 157 34.75 -9.76 50.65
CA ILE A 157 34.91 -8.52 49.87
C ILE A 157 34.32 -8.69 48.45
N LYS A 158 34.36 -9.91 47.91
CA LYS A 158 33.81 -10.20 46.57
C LYS A 158 32.29 -10.20 46.52
N LYS A 159 31.63 -10.44 47.66
CA LYS A 159 30.16 -10.39 47.77
C LYS A 159 29.65 -8.96 47.89
N GLU A 160 30.38 -8.10 48.60
CA GLU A 160 30.00 -6.68 48.71
C GLU A 160 30.20 -5.90 47.42
N ALA A 161 31.27 -6.15 46.67
CA ALA A 161 31.50 -5.53 45.36
C ALA A 161 30.41 -5.92 44.34
N ARG A 162 29.96 -7.18 44.34
CA ARG A 162 28.86 -7.62 43.47
C ARG A 162 27.51 -7.09 43.90
N LYS A 163 27.30 -6.78 45.18
CA LYS A 163 26.07 -6.19 45.68
C LYS A 163 26.00 -4.70 45.40
N ALA A 164 27.14 -4.01 45.43
CA ALA A 164 27.24 -2.60 45.06
C ALA A 164 27.05 -2.34 43.54
N GLU A 165 27.44 -3.29 42.66
CA GLU A 165 27.16 -3.22 41.22
C GLU A 165 25.70 -3.49 40.84
N SER A 166 24.92 -4.22 41.68
CA SER A 166 23.53 -4.51 41.42
C SER A 166 22.54 -3.45 41.94
N GLU A 167 23.00 -2.52 42.78
CA GLU A 167 22.19 -1.43 43.35
C GLU A 167 22.46 -0.05 42.69
N ALA A 168 23.35 0.03 41.71
CA ALA A 168 23.52 1.23 40.89
C ALA A 168 22.54 1.19 39.74
N GLU A 169 21.41 1.85 39.90
CA GLU A 169 20.47 2.13 38.83
C GLU A 169 21.15 2.93 37.68
N PRO A 170 20.99 2.53 36.43
CA PRO A 170 21.46 3.34 35.31
C PRO A 170 20.51 4.51 35.08
N THR A 171 20.93 5.68 35.54
CA THR A 171 20.28 6.94 35.15
C THR A 171 20.42 7.17 33.65
N ALA A 172 19.25 7.34 33.02
CA ALA A 172 19.02 8.05 31.76
C ALA A 172 19.81 7.62 30.53
N ALA A 173 19.43 6.52 29.91
CA ALA A 173 19.64 6.34 28.48
C ALA A 173 18.55 7.09 27.69
N LYS A 174 18.98 8.05 26.88
CA LYS A 174 18.17 8.78 25.92
C LYS A 174 17.32 7.83 25.08
N LYS A 175 15.98 7.95 25.17
CA LYS A 175 15.04 7.31 24.26
C LYS A 175 15.37 7.69 22.82
N LYS A 176 15.97 6.80 22.07
CA LYS A 176 15.88 6.83 20.61
C LYS A 176 14.42 6.59 20.27
N LYS A 177 13.75 7.58 19.71
CA LYS A 177 12.42 7.44 19.11
C LYS A 177 12.53 6.41 17.99
N SER A 178 11.95 5.25 18.17
CA SER A 178 11.63 4.38 17.06
C SER A 178 10.51 5.10 16.29
N SER A 179 10.81 5.63 15.11
CA SER A 179 9.78 6.12 14.21
C SER A 179 9.03 4.89 13.70
N SER A 180 7.85 4.66 14.23
CA SER A 180 6.87 3.83 13.58
C SER A 180 6.44 4.58 12.32
N TYR A 181 6.90 4.14 11.16
CA TYR A 181 6.37 4.61 9.90
C TYR A 181 4.93 4.14 9.78
N SER A 182 4.00 5.03 10.05
CA SER A 182 2.62 4.89 9.66
C SER A 182 2.55 5.08 8.16
N PHE A 183 1.90 4.15 7.46
CA PHE A 183 1.74 4.09 6.00
C PHE A 183 0.80 5.18 5.43
N SER A 184 0.66 6.30 6.13
CA SER A 184 -0.21 7.41 5.74
C SER A 184 0.50 8.65 5.21
N ASP A 185 1.83 8.60 5.01
CA ASP A 185 2.58 9.77 4.54
C ASP A 185 3.11 9.55 3.10
N PHE A 186 2.18 9.54 2.14
CA PHE A 186 2.46 9.60 0.71
C PHE A 186 2.36 11.04 0.17
N SER A 187 2.84 12.03 0.92
CA SER A 187 2.78 13.44 0.51
C SER A 187 4.04 13.97 -0.18
N ALA A 188 4.94 13.09 -0.64
CA ALA A 188 6.20 13.50 -1.27
C ALA A 188 6.54 12.66 -2.52
N TRP A 189 5.63 12.64 -3.51
CA TRP A 189 5.92 12.32 -4.92
C TRP A 189 4.97 13.10 -5.82
#